data_8aa20db2f50f22ffa186b6f44e35fcb5
#
_entry.id   8aa20db2f50f22ffa186b6f44e35fcb5
#
_cell.length_a   1.000
_cell.length_b   1.000
_cell.length_c   1.000
_cell.angle_alpha   90.00
_cell.angle_beta   90.00
_cell.angle_gamma   90.00
#
_symmetry.space_group_name_H-M   'P 1'
#
loop_
_entity.id
_entity.type
_entity.pdbx_description
1 polymer ?
#
loop_
_entity_poly.entity_id
_entity_poly.type
_entity_poly.pdbx_seq_one_letter_code
_entity_poly.pdbx_strand_id
1 'polypeptide(L)'
;MKSILFSLTLVFTALACFAQDYYGNNRKQWLQKAEQYKPKLIITEKKPLKVVDIVPDTQSFQKYKAVDVSPIDSLYSMPFRLKKEITIDFGEHLTGYFSFSVRSTGLAADGPLRFKLTFGEVPSEAVPFDSYKEGLSRAWLQDEVVSVMYVPQTVTLSRRLAFRYVKIELLGSSPYYDFNIHDMKCMAQTSAKNIPEELPQAVDPMIRKIDRVG
;
A
#
# COMPACT_ATOMS: atom_id res chain seq x y z
N MET A 1 -20.03 34.61 -48.29
CA MET A 1 -18.71 33.98 -48.25
C MET A 1 -18.20 33.72 -46.80
N LYS A 2 -18.24 34.71 -45.89
CA LYS A 2 -17.78 34.51 -44.50
C LYS A 2 -18.53 33.42 -43.76
N SER A 3 -19.86 33.29 -43.91
CA SER A 3 -20.68 32.26 -43.25
C SER A 3 -20.38 30.83 -43.75
N ILE A 4 -20.09 30.68 -45.04
CA ILE A 4 -19.75 29.38 -45.64
C ILE A 4 -18.38 28.90 -45.15
N LEU A 5 -17.43 29.85 -45.06
CA LEU A 5 -16.09 29.55 -44.53
C LEU A 5 -16.15 29.10 -43.06
N PHE A 6 -16.95 29.78 -42.22
CA PHE A 6 -17.15 29.44 -40.81
C PHE A 6 -17.81 28.08 -40.66
N SER A 7 -18.84 27.76 -41.45
CA SER A 7 -19.47 26.43 -41.43
C SER A 7 -18.52 25.33 -41.88
N LEU A 8 -17.68 25.58 -42.89
CA LEU A 8 -16.68 24.61 -43.35
C LEU A 8 -15.62 24.33 -42.28
N THR A 9 -15.16 25.36 -41.55
CA THR A 9 -14.18 25.22 -40.45
C THR A 9 -14.77 24.43 -39.29
N LEU A 10 -16.06 24.67 -38.97
CA LEU A 10 -16.74 23.93 -37.89
C LEU A 10 -16.91 22.44 -38.23
N VAL A 11 -17.21 22.11 -39.47
CA VAL A 11 -17.31 20.71 -39.93
C VAL A 11 -15.93 20.03 -39.93
N PHE A 12 -14.87 20.73 -40.31
CA PHE A 12 -13.51 20.19 -40.27
C PHE A 12 -13.01 19.99 -38.85
N THR A 13 -13.31 20.89 -37.91
CA THR A 13 -12.97 20.71 -36.49
C THR A 13 -13.79 19.59 -35.84
N ALA A 14 -15.06 19.42 -36.19
CA ALA A 14 -15.88 18.30 -35.70
C ALA A 14 -15.37 16.95 -36.24
N LEU A 15 -14.90 16.86 -37.46
CA LEU A 15 -14.28 15.66 -38.03
C LEU A 15 -12.91 15.34 -37.41
N ALA A 16 -12.15 16.34 -36.97
CA ALA A 16 -10.88 16.14 -36.27
C ALA A 16 -11.04 15.74 -34.79
N CYS A 17 -12.22 15.98 -34.19
CA CYS A 17 -12.55 15.57 -32.82
C CYS A 17 -12.96 14.11 -32.67
N PHE A 18 -13.19 13.38 -33.75
CA PHE A 18 -13.20 11.94 -33.69
C PHE A 18 -11.76 11.46 -33.44
N ALA A 19 -11.39 11.32 -32.17
CA ALA A 19 -10.14 10.68 -31.80
C ALA A 19 -10.06 9.36 -32.59
N GLN A 20 -9.22 9.32 -33.62
CA GLN A 20 -8.99 8.10 -34.36
C GLN A 20 -8.58 7.05 -33.33
N ASP A 21 -9.42 6.03 -33.12
CA ASP A 21 -9.02 4.87 -32.36
C ASP A 21 -7.89 4.17 -33.15
N TYR A 22 -6.67 4.63 -32.91
CA TYR A 22 -5.48 4.19 -33.58
C TYR A 22 -5.31 2.67 -33.56
N TYR A 23 -5.94 2.02 -32.56
CA TYR A 23 -5.90 0.58 -32.32
C TYR A 23 -7.26 -0.09 -32.57
N GLY A 24 -8.27 0.61 -33.10
CA GLY A 24 -9.66 0.15 -33.17
C GLY A 24 -9.83 -1.23 -33.79
N ASN A 25 -9.11 -1.52 -34.86
CA ASN A 25 -9.18 -2.84 -35.52
C ASN A 25 -8.61 -3.99 -34.68
N ASN A 26 -7.63 -3.70 -33.81
CA ASN A 26 -6.93 -4.71 -33.01
C ASN A 26 -7.34 -4.71 -31.53
N ARG A 27 -7.91 -3.62 -31.04
CA ARG A 27 -8.23 -3.42 -29.61
C ARG A 27 -9.08 -4.55 -29.05
N LYS A 28 -10.14 -4.93 -29.74
CA LYS A 28 -11.03 -6.02 -29.31
C LYS A 28 -10.29 -7.36 -29.19
N GLN A 29 -9.47 -7.67 -30.18
CA GLN A 29 -8.67 -8.89 -30.18
C GLN A 29 -7.61 -8.89 -29.07
N TRP A 30 -6.96 -7.74 -28.84
CA TRP A 30 -5.96 -7.60 -27.78
C TRP A 30 -6.60 -7.71 -26.38
N LEU A 31 -7.75 -7.09 -26.17
CA LEU A 31 -8.50 -7.21 -24.91
C LEU A 31 -8.95 -8.65 -24.65
N GLN A 32 -9.44 -9.35 -25.69
CA GLN A 32 -9.80 -10.77 -25.58
C GLN A 32 -8.58 -11.63 -25.19
N LYS A 33 -7.43 -11.42 -25.83
CA LYS A 33 -6.20 -12.11 -25.48
C LYS A 33 -5.76 -11.79 -24.06
N ALA A 34 -5.79 -10.52 -23.65
CA ALA A 34 -5.42 -10.11 -22.30
C ALA A 34 -6.30 -10.78 -21.24
N GLU A 35 -7.63 -10.84 -21.45
CA GLU A 35 -8.52 -11.55 -20.53
C GLU A 35 -8.32 -13.07 -20.54
N GLN A 36 -8.06 -13.67 -21.70
CA GLN A 36 -7.80 -15.11 -21.84
C GLN A 36 -6.55 -15.54 -21.07
N TYR A 37 -5.50 -14.73 -21.11
CA TYR A 37 -4.21 -15.02 -20.45
C TYR A 37 -4.06 -14.36 -19.08
N LYS A 38 -5.10 -13.67 -18.59
CA LYS A 38 -5.11 -13.09 -17.27
C LYS A 38 -4.93 -14.17 -16.19
N PRO A 39 -3.92 -14.09 -15.34
CA PRO A 39 -3.70 -15.09 -14.32
C PRO A 39 -4.85 -15.09 -13.31
N LYS A 40 -5.28 -16.27 -12.89
CA LYS A 40 -6.24 -16.40 -11.81
C LYS A 40 -5.52 -16.11 -10.50
N LEU A 41 -5.92 -15.02 -9.83
CA LEU A 41 -5.35 -14.65 -8.56
C LEU A 41 -5.89 -15.51 -7.42
N ILE A 42 -5.01 -15.87 -6.53
CA ILE A 42 -5.32 -16.43 -5.21
C ILE A 42 -5.29 -15.25 -4.25
N ILE A 43 -6.37 -15.08 -3.50
CA ILE A 43 -6.52 -13.97 -2.54
C ILE A 43 -6.60 -14.58 -1.15
N THR A 44 -5.73 -14.11 -0.25
CA THR A 44 -5.66 -14.59 1.14
C THR A 44 -5.69 -13.37 2.08
N GLU A 45 -6.53 -13.44 3.12
CA GLU A 45 -6.50 -12.44 4.19
C GLU A 45 -5.29 -12.68 5.10
N LYS A 46 -4.44 -11.67 5.25
CA LYS A 46 -3.29 -11.65 6.14
C LYS A 46 -3.44 -10.53 7.16
N LYS A 47 -3.14 -10.83 8.41
CA LYS A 47 -3.19 -9.87 9.53
C LYS A 47 -1.78 -9.59 10.03
N PRO A 48 -1.50 -8.35 10.51
CA PRO A 48 -0.21 -8.08 11.14
C PRO A 48 -0.05 -8.93 12.39
N LEU A 49 1.18 -9.32 12.70
CA LEU A 49 1.49 -10.15 13.84
C LEU A 49 1.77 -9.32 15.09
N LYS A 50 2.44 -8.18 14.92
CA LYS A 50 2.99 -7.43 16.05
C LYS A 50 3.24 -5.96 15.72
N VAL A 51 3.38 -5.17 16.78
CA VAL A 51 3.93 -3.83 16.77
C VAL A 51 5.43 -3.93 16.96
N VAL A 52 6.20 -3.16 16.17
CA VAL A 52 7.66 -3.12 16.22
C VAL A 52 8.17 -1.69 16.29
N ASP A 53 9.34 -1.52 16.90
CA ASP A 53 10.15 -0.32 16.75
C ASP A 53 11.29 -0.57 15.76
N ILE A 54 11.58 0.42 14.92
CA ILE A 54 12.69 0.35 13.99
C ILE A 54 13.88 1.10 14.61
N VAL A 55 14.93 0.36 14.91
CA VAL A 55 16.13 0.90 15.59
C VAL A 55 17.38 0.78 14.72
N PRO A 56 18.33 1.71 14.84
CA PRO A 56 19.62 1.60 14.18
C PRO A 56 20.36 0.32 14.60
N ASP A 57 20.95 -0.37 13.62
CA ASP A 57 21.81 -1.54 13.84
C ASP A 57 22.81 -1.68 12.70
N THR A 58 24.06 -1.39 13.00
CA THR A 58 25.15 -1.38 12.00
C THR A 58 25.41 -2.76 11.38
N GLN A 59 24.96 -3.84 12.01
CA GLN A 59 25.14 -5.21 11.52
C GLN A 59 23.98 -5.68 10.63
N SER A 60 22.85 -4.99 10.68
CA SER A 60 21.67 -5.33 9.87
C SER A 60 21.74 -4.71 8.48
N PHE A 61 20.96 -5.29 7.55
CA PHE A 61 20.77 -4.74 6.22
C PHE A 61 20.26 -3.30 6.29
N GLN A 62 20.90 -2.43 5.53
CA GLN A 62 20.64 -0.97 5.53
C GLN A 62 20.71 -0.31 6.92
N LYS A 63 21.45 -0.92 7.86
CA LYS A 63 21.72 -0.39 9.20
C LYS A 63 20.53 -0.18 10.11
N TYR A 64 19.44 -0.89 9.88
CA TYR A 64 18.24 -0.88 10.71
C TYR A 64 17.69 -2.28 10.94
N LYS A 65 17.07 -2.49 12.10
CA LYS A 65 16.33 -3.71 12.43
C LYS A 65 15.01 -3.40 13.10
N ALA A 66 14.05 -4.32 12.98
CA ALA A 66 12.80 -4.29 13.72
C ALA A 66 12.99 -5.00 15.08
N VAL A 67 12.51 -4.37 16.13
CA VAL A 67 12.49 -4.91 17.50
C VAL A 67 11.05 -5.03 17.96
N ASP A 68 10.68 -6.19 18.48
CA ASP A 68 9.33 -6.48 18.93
C ASP A 68 8.95 -5.60 20.14
N VAL A 69 7.81 -4.93 20.07
CA VAL A 69 7.26 -4.10 21.14
C VAL A 69 6.11 -4.83 21.84
N SER A 70 5.13 -5.28 21.07
CA SER A 70 3.95 -5.94 21.60
C SER A 70 3.21 -6.76 20.54
N PRO A 71 2.38 -7.74 20.94
CA PRO A 71 1.41 -8.35 20.04
C PRO A 71 0.44 -7.30 19.48
N ILE A 72 -0.08 -7.55 18.27
CA ILE A 72 -0.97 -6.60 17.61
C ILE A 72 -2.25 -6.30 18.38
N ASP A 73 -2.78 -7.29 19.10
CA ASP A 73 -4.04 -7.17 19.86
C ASP A 73 -3.96 -6.11 20.96
N SER A 74 -2.80 -5.85 21.51
CA SER A 74 -2.59 -4.80 22.52
C SER A 74 -2.82 -3.39 21.94
N LEU A 75 -2.55 -3.21 20.64
CA LEU A 75 -2.81 -1.96 19.95
C LEU A 75 -4.31 -1.68 19.78
N TYR A 76 -5.12 -2.71 19.53
CA TYR A 76 -6.54 -2.57 19.23
C TYR A 76 -7.37 -2.04 20.41
N SER A 77 -6.87 -2.17 21.63
CA SER A 77 -7.50 -1.66 22.85
C SER A 77 -6.95 -0.30 23.31
N MET A 78 -5.91 0.21 22.68
CA MET A 78 -5.21 1.43 23.11
C MET A 78 -5.67 2.66 22.31
N PRO A 79 -5.90 3.82 22.98
CA PRO A 79 -6.12 5.08 22.28
C PRO A 79 -4.91 5.47 21.42
N PHE A 80 -5.12 5.57 20.11
CA PHE A 80 -4.03 5.81 19.15
C PHE A 80 -3.43 7.21 19.28
N ARG A 81 -4.23 8.20 19.68
CA ARG A 81 -3.78 9.59 19.85
C ARG A 81 -2.57 9.73 20.79
N LEU A 82 -2.44 8.82 21.76
CA LEU A 82 -1.32 8.81 22.71
C LEU A 82 0.01 8.40 22.07
N LYS A 83 -0.04 7.54 21.07
CA LYS A 83 1.15 7.01 20.39
C LYS A 83 1.64 7.90 19.25
N LYS A 84 0.72 8.58 18.54
CA LYS A 84 0.93 9.40 17.33
C LYS A 84 1.51 8.64 16.14
N GLU A 85 2.35 7.67 16.36
CA GLU A 85 2.89 6.79 15.31
C GLU A 85 3.12 5.37 15.84
N ILE A 86 3.01 4.41 14.96
CA ILE A 86 3.33 3.00 15.20
C ILE A 86 3.87 2.38 13.91
N THR A 87 4.67 1.33 14.06
CA THR A 87 5.04 0.43 12.95
C THR A 87 4.54 -0.97 13.26
N ILE A 88 3.86 -1.59 12.30
CA ILE A 88 3.37 -2.97 12.39
C ILE A 88 4.13 -3.87 11.43
N ASP A 89 4.36 -5.13 11.85
CA ASP A 89 5.03 -6.16 11.06
C ASP A 89 4.05 -7.28 10.72
N PHE A 90 3.90 -7.61 9.44
CA PHE A 90 3.10 -8.73 8.96
C PHE A 90 3.85 -10.08 9.05
N GLY A 91 5.17 -10.06 9.35
CA GLY A 91 6.01 -11.25 9.46
C GLY A 91 6.50 -11.79 8.12
N GLU A 92 5.85 -11.46 7.02
CA GLU A 92 6.18 -11.87 5.66
C GLU A 92 5.96 -10.72 4.68
N HIS A 93 6.63 -10.77 3.53
CA HIS A 93 6.42 -9.83 2.43
C HIS A 93 5.09 -10.14 1.74
N LEU A 94 4.26 -9.15 1.56
CA LEU A 94 2.93 -9.26 0.97
C LEU A 94 2.77 -8.32 -0.21
N THR A 95 1.95 -8.73 -1.17
CA THR A 95 1.46 -7.84 -2.23
C THR A 95 -0.05 -7.88 -2.22
N GLY A 96 -0.72 -6.77 -1.94
CA GLY A 96 -2.17 -6.77 -1.79
C GLY A 96 -2.77 -5.41 -1.47
N TYR A 97 -4.02 -5.42 -1.05
CA TYR A 97 -4.78 -4.25 -0.63
C TYR A 97 -4.85 -4.18 0.89
N PHE A 98 -4.29 -3.12 1.43
CA PHE A 98 -4.31 -2.87 2.88
C PHE A 98 -5.62 -2.20 3.30
N SER A 99 -6.14 -2.60 4.46
CA SER A 99 -7.29 -1.98 5.10
C SER A 99 -7.14 -1.96 6.61
N PHE A 100 -7.81 -0.98 7.24
CA PHE A 100 -7.91 -0.84 8.69
C PHE A 100 -9.23 -0.17 9.05
N SER A 101 -9.69 -0.38 10.27
CA SER A 101 -10.89 0.24 10.82
C SER A 101 -10.53 1.21 11.92
N VAL A 102 -11.30 2.30 12.01
CA VAL A 102 -11.18 3.31 13.06
C VAL A 102 -12.51 3.43 13.78
N ARG A 103 -12.47 3.49 15.12
CA ARG A 103 -13.65 3.79 15.95
C ARG A 103 -13.29 4.76 17.05
N SER A 104 -14.24 5.61 17.42
CA SER A 104 -14.14 6.47 18.59
C SER A 104 -14.17 5.65 19.87
N THR A 105 -13.40 6.09 20.87
CA THR A 105 -13.41 5.54 22.23
C THR A 105 -13.87 6.65 23.18
N GLY A 106 -15.12 6.62 23.58
CA GLY A 106 -15.74 7.63 24.45
C GLY A 106 -16.70 8.55 23.70
N LEU A 107 -16.33 9.82 23.52
CA LEU A 107 -17.18 10.80 22.86
C LEU A 107 -17.32 10.56 21.35
N ALA A 108 -18.41 11.04 20.77
CA ALA A 108 -18.59 11.05 19.34
C ALA A 108 -17.50 11.88 18.64
N ALA A 109 -17.06 11.40 17.46
CA ALA A 109 -16.09 12.14 16.67
C ALA A 109 -16.67 13.45 16.13
N ASP A 110 -16.00 14.56 16.40
CA ASP A 110 -16.39 15.91 16.00
C ASP A 110 -15.54 16.48 14.86
N GLY A 111 -14.59 15.72 14.37
CA GLY A 111 -13.72 16.12 13.27
C GLY A 111 -13.02 14.92 12.60
N PRO A 112 -12.47 15.16 11.40
CA PRO A 112 -11.78 14.11 10.67
C PRO A 112 -10.45 13.70 11.31
N LEU A 113 -10.01 12.48 11.01
CA LEU A 113 -8.66 12.01 11.29
C LEU A 113 -7.85 12.01 9.98
N ARG A 114 -6.57 12.33 10.10
CA ARG A 114 -5.66 12.29 8.97
C ARG A 114 -4.43 11.47 9.31
N PHE A 115 -4.16 10.46 8.50
CA PHE A 115 -3.05 9.55 8.67
C PHE A 115 -2.10 9.62 7.47
N LYS A 116 -0.81 9.43 7.74
CA LYS A 116 0.17 9.03 6.74
C LYS A 116 0.51 7.57 6.97
N LEU A 117 0.46 6.79 5.91
CA LEU A 117 0.85 5.38 5.89
C LEU A 117 2.09 5.26 5.03
N THR A 118 3.16 4.66 5.57
CA THR A 118 4.38 4.34 4.81
C THR A 118 4.53 2.83 4.77
N PHE A 119 4.60 2.28 3.55
CA PHE A 119 4.71 0.85 3.31
C PHE A 119 6.15 0.51 2.96
N GLY A 120 6.76 -0.38 3.72
CA GLY A 120 8.15 -0.79 3.55
C GLY A 120 8.30 -2.31 3.44
N GLU A 121 9.22 -2.75 2.62
CA GLU A 121 9.61 -4.16 2.50
C GLU A 121 10.66 -4.51 3.55
N VAL A 122 11.49 -3.53 3.92
CA VAL A 122 12.57 -3.65 4.91
C VAL A 122 12.46 -2.59 6.01
N PRO A 123 13.03 -2.82 7.20
CA PRO A 123 12.92 -1.90 8.33
C PRO A 123 13.35 -0.47 8.04
N SER A 124 14.42 -0.28 7.27
CA SER A 124 14.95 1.05 6.93
C SER A 124 13.98 1.94 6.16
N GLU A 125 12.98 1.38 5.50
CA GLU A 125 11.96 2.12 4.76
C GLU A 125 10.88 2.72 5.65
N ALA A 126 10.74 2.22 6.88
CA ALA A 126 9.80 2.74 7.87
C ALA A 126 10.39 3.85 8.77
N VAL A 127 11.68 4.23 8.60
CA VAL A 127 12.29 5.33 9.35
C VAL A 127 12.14 6.67 8.63
N PRO A 128 12.22 7.80 9.37
CA PRO A 128 12.31 9.11 8.74
C PRO A 128 13.54 9.20 7.83
N PHE A 129 13.35 9.78 6.66
CA PHE A 129 14.39 9.93 5.64
C PHE A 129 14.41 11.37 5.14
N ASP A 130 15.59 11.96 5.09
CA ASP A 130 15.81 13.28 4.55
C ASP A 130 16.50 13.17 3.18
N SER A 131 15.70 13.20 2.10
CA SER A 131 16.21 13.09 0.74
C SER A 131 17.20 14.19 0.34
N TYR A 132 17.11 15.35 0.98
CA TYR A 132 18.04 16.46 0.72
C TYR A 132 19.42 16.22 1.35
N LYS A 133 19.47 15.63 2.53
CA LYS A 133 20.74 15.30 3.22
C LYS A 133 21.37 14.02 2.70
N GLU A 134 20.55 13.04 2.37
CA GLU A 134 21.03 11.70 1.99
C GLU A 134 21.31 11.58 0.49
N GLY A 135 20.94 12.60 -0.30
CA GLY A 135 21.20 12.63 -1.74
C GLY A 135 20.39 11.61 -2.56
N LEU A 136 19.43 10.92 -1.95
CA LEU A 136 18.60 9.91 -2.57
C LEU A 136 17.13 10.32 -2.53
N SER A 137 16.40 10.02 -3.61
CA SER A 137 14.95 10.21 -3.64
C SER A 137 14.24 9.07 -2.91
N ARG A 138 13.15 9.38 -2.19
CA ARG A 138 12.21 8.38 -1.65
C ARG A 138 11.11 7.99 -2.63
N ALA A 139 11.25 8.30 -3.89
CA ALA A 139 10.21 8.07 -4.90
C ALA A 139 9.77 6.59 -5.03
N TRP A 140 10.61 5.65 -4.59
CA TRP A 140 10.26 4.22 -4.55
C TRP A 140 9.39 3.84 -3.35
N LEU A 141 9.34 4.64 -2.28
CA LEU A 141 8.51 4.33 -1.13
C LEU A 141 7.03 4.56 -1.43
N GLN A 142 6.23 3.67 -0.92
CA GLN A 142 4.80 3.68 -1.13
C GLN A 142 4.13 4.40 0.06
N ASP A 143 4.03 5.72 -0.03
CA ASP A 143 3.34 6.53 0.98
C ASP A 143 1.89 6.82 0.55
N GLU A 144 0.97 6.80 1.51
CA GLU A 144 -0.43 7.19 1.35
C GLU A 144 -0.86 8.17 2.43
N VAL A 145 -1.57 9.22 2.05
CA VAL A 145 -2.23 10.11 3.01
C VAL A 145 -3.73 9.87 2.95
N VAL A 146 -4.29 9.46 4.07
CA VAL A 146 -5.69 9.08 4.20
C VAL A 146 -6.41 10.03 5.14
N SER A 147 -7.56 10.54 4.72
CA SER A 147 -8.48 11.31 5.56
C SER A 147 -9.71 10.46 5.88
N VAL A 148 -9.93 10.22 7.18
CA VAL A 148 -11.10 9.51 7.70
C VAL A 148 -12.10 10.56 8.12
N MET A 149 -13.11 10.81 7.28
CA MET A 149 -14.07 11.89 7.46
C MET A 149 -15.14 11.56 8.51
N TYR A 150 -15.44 10.30 8.68
CA TYR A 150 -16.44 9.80 9.61
C TYR A 150 -15.88 8.68 10.46
N VAL A 151 -16.27 8.61 11.71
CA VAL A 151 -15.89 7.53 12.64
C VAL A 151 -17.18 7.00 13.29
N PRO A 152 -17.45 5.69 13.27
CA PRO A 152 -16.56 4.62 12.82
C PRO A 152 -16.48 4.47 11.29
N GLN A 153 -15.32 4.06 10.78
CA GLN A 153 -15.11 3.81 9.35
C GLN A 153 -14.04 2.74 9.13
N THR A 154 -14.26 1.89 8.12
CA THR A 154 -13.21 1.04 7.56
C THR A 154 -12.64 1.70 6.30
N VAL A 155 -11.33 1.86 6.28
CA VAL A 155 -10.57 2.39 5.15
C VAL A 155 -9.93 1.23 4.40
N THR A 156 -10.14 1.17 3.09
CA THR A 156 -9.44 0.24 2.20
C THR A 156 -8.70 1.06 1.15
N LEU A 157 -7.39 0.86 1.03
CA LEU A 157 -6.60 1.55 0.02
C LEU A 157 -6.95 1.04 -1.37
N SER A 158 -7.03 1.96 -2.33
CA SER A 158 -7.51 1.68 -3.69
C SER A 158 -6.44 1.03 -4.58
N ARG A 159 -5.17 1.12 -4.22
CA ARG A 159 -4.08 0.51 -4.99
C ARG A 159 -3.45 -0.68 -4.28
N ARG A 160 -2.94 -1.61 -5.07
CA ARG A 160 -2.17 -2.75 -4.59
C ARG A 160 -0.76 -2.29 -4.21
N LEU A 161 -0.31 -2.67 -3.03
CA LEU A 161 0.96 -2.30 -2.42
C LEU A 161 1.78 -3.55 -2.12
N ALA A 162 3.11 -3.41 -2.17
CA ALA A 162 4.07 -4.44 -1.80
C ALA A 162 4.77 -4.02 -0.51
N PHE A 163 4.69 -4.82 0.55
CA PHE A 163 5.20 -4.44 1.86
C PHE A 163 5.29 -5.64 2.82
N ARG A 164 6.07 -5.46 3.87
CA ARG A 164 6.04 -6.26 5.10
C ARG A 164 5.70 -5.39 6.31
N TYR A 165 6.21 -4.15 6.33
CA TYR A 165 6.01 -3.19 7.41
C TYR A 165 5.06 -2.09 6.98
N VAL A 166 4.21 -1.64 7.90
CA VAL A 166 3.38 -0.44 7.69
C VAL A 166 3.60 0.50 8.86
N LYS A 167 4.17 1.66 8.59
CA LYS A 167 4.22 2.76 9.55
C LYS A 167 2.97 3.61 9.41
N ILE A 168 2.27 3.86 10.51
CA ILE A 168 1.06 4.66 10.59
C ILE A 168 1.37 5.88 11.45
N GLU A 169 1.28 7.07 10.88
CA GLU A 169 1.52 8.35 11.52
C GLU A 169 0.23 9.17 11.57
N LEU A 170 -0.14 9.68 12.75
CA LEU A 170 -1.27 10.58 12.92
C LEU A 170 -0.84 12.00 12.55
N LEU A 171 -1.35 12.51 11.44
CA LEU A 171 -1.07 13.88 10.98
C LEU A 171 -2.01 14.92 11.59
N GLY A 172 -3.23 14.52 11.92
CA GLY A 172 -4.23 15.41 12.49
C GLY A 172 -5.42 14.67 13.10
N SER A 173 -5.93 15.21 14.19
CA SER A 173 -7.14 14.76 14.88
C SER A 173 -7.74 15.91 15.68
N SER A 174 -9.03 15.80 16.03
CA SER A 174 -9.62 16.68 17.04
C SER A 174 -9.07 16.35 18.44
N PRO A 175 -8.90 17.33 19.32
CA PRO A 175 -8.51 17.11 20.71
C PRO A 175 -9.66 16.59 21.58
N TYR A 176 -10.89 16.61 21.11
CA TYR A 176 -12.09 16.36 21.93
C TYR A 176 -12.54 14.91 21.98
N TYR A 177 -11.96 14.02 21.16
CA TYR A 177 -12.25 12.58 21.24
C TYR A 177 -11.00 11.73 21.07
N ASP A 178 -11.05 10.53 21.61
CA ASP A 178 -10.08 9.49 21.41
C ASP A 178 -10.59 8.45 20.42
N PHE A 179 -9.66 7.74 19.80
CA PHE A 179 -9.98 6.69 18.84
C PHE A 179 -8.94 5.56 18.91
N ASN A 180 -9.33 4.39 18.46
CA ASN A 180 -8.39 3.32 18.22
C ASN A 180 -8.46 2.84 16.75
N ILE A 181 -7.37 2.23 16.32
CA ILE A 181 -7.25 1.55 15.04
C ILE A 181 -7.33 0.06 15.31
N HIS A 182 -8.12 -0.66 14.52
CA HIS A 182 -8.32 -2.10 14.66
C HIS A 182 -8.57 -2.77 13.30
N ASP A 183 -8.69 -4.10 13.29
CA ASP A 183 -8.97 -4.90 12.09
C ASP A 183 -8.04 -4.60 10.91
N MET A 184 -6.76 -4.37 11.20
CA MET A 184 -5.75 -4.19 10.17
C MET A 184 -5.52 -5.48 9.43
N LYS A 185 -5.55 -5.41 8.09
CA LYS A 185 -5.33 -6.59 7.23
C LYS A 185 -4.86 -6.22 5.85
N CYS A 186 -4.26 -7.18 5.19
CA CYS A 186 -3.95 -7.17 3.77
C CYS A 186 -4.71 -8.29 3.07
N MET A 187 -5.43 -7.94 2.01
CA MET A 187 -5.95 -8.93 1.04
C MET A 187 -4.82 -9.25 0.06
N ALA A 188 -3.94 -10.15 0.49
CA ALA A 188 -2.76 -10.54 -0.26
C ALA A 188 -3.13 -11.30 -1.53
N GLN A 189 -2.44 -11.00 -2.63
CA GLN A 189 -2.74 -11.54 -3.95
C GLN A 189 -1.49 -12.16 -4.58
N THR A 190 -1.62 -13.38 -5.06
CA THR A 190 -0.58 -14.05 -5.85
C THR A 190 -1.20 -14.80 -7.02
N SER A 191 -0.46 -14.91 -8.12
CA SER A 191 -0.81 -15.81 -9.23
C SER A 191 -0.08 -17.16 -9.14
N ALA A 192 0.87 -17.26 -8.22
CA ALA A 192 1.65 -18.48 -8.03
C ALA A 192 0.82 -19.56 -7.34
N LYS A 193 0.82 -20.74 -7.93
CA LYS A 193 0.17 -21.94 -7.39
C LYS A 193 1.26 -22.96 -7.05
N ASN A 194 1.06 -23.65 -5.94
CA ASN A 194 1.93 -24.77 -5.55
C ASN A 194 3.42 -24.38 -5.53
N ILE A 195 3.76 -23.27 -4.90
CA ILE A 195 5.16 -22.91 -4.67
C ILE A 195 5.70 -23.97 -3.69
N PRO A 196 6.76 -24.70 -4.06
CA PRO A 196 7.42 -25.60 -3.10
C PRO A 196 7.92 -24.79 -1.90
N GLU A 197 7.74 -25.31 -0.68
CA GLU A 197 8.26 -24.65 0.52
C GLU A 197 9.79 -24.50 0.50
N GLU A 198 10.46 -25.45 -0.17
CA GLU A 198 11.91 -25.41 -0.36
C GLU A 198 12.30 -25.95 -1.75
N LEU A 199 13.35 -25.37 -2.32
CA LEU A 199 13.97 -25.93 -3.51
C LEU A 199 14.61 -27.30 -3.22
N PRO A 200 14.63 -28.23 -4.20
CA PRO A 200 15.28 -29.53 -4.04
C PRO A 200 16.72 -29.42 -3.51
N GLN A 201 17.15 -30.40 -2.73
CA GLN A 201 18.49 -30.42 -2.14
C GLN A 201 19.63 -30.42 -3.19
N ALA A 202 19.35 -30.90 -4.40
CA ALA A 202 20.29 -30.90 -5.52
C ALA A 202 20.60 -29.49 -6.09
N VAL A 203 19.82 -28.47 -5.71
CA VAL A 203 20.05 -27.09 -6.13
C VAL A 203 21.18 -26.46 -5.31
N ASP A 204 22.02 -25.65 -5.98
CA ASP A 204 23.12 -24.93 -5.34
C ASP A 204 22.70 -24.23 -4.04
N PRO A 205 23.48 -24.35 -2.94
CA PRO A 205 23.13 -23.73 -1.68
C PRO A 205 22.91 -22.21 -1.73
N MET A 206 23.63 -21.52 -2.62
CA MET A 206 23.45 -20.08 -2.82
C MET A 206 22.10 -19.76 -3.45
N ILE A 207 21.68 -20.54 -4.45
CA ILE A 207 20.37 -20.38 -5.10
C ILE A 207 19.25 -20.62 -4.08
N ARG A 208 19.37 -21.67 -3.25
CA ARG A 208 18.42 -21.92 -2.15
C ARG A 208 18.36 -20.77 -1.14
N LYS A 209 19.53 -20.15 -0.85
CA LYS A 209 19.57 -18.98 0.02
C LYS A 209 18.86 -17.78 -0.59
N ILE A 210 19.04 -17.53 -1.90
CA ILE A 210 18.36 -16.45 -2.63
C ILE A 210 16.85 -16.70 -2.64
N ASP A 211 16.42 -17.92 -2.91
CA ASP A 211 14.99 -18.31 -2.94
C ASP A 211 14.28 -18.07 -1.60
N ARG A 212 14.97 -18.29 -0.48
CA ARG A 212 14.40 -18.02 0.87
C ARG A 212 14.23 -16.54 1.22
N VAL A 213 14.93 -15.67 0.51
CA VAL A 213 14.92 -14.22 0.77
C VAL A 213 13.94 -13.48 -0.14
N GLY A 214 13.64 -14.02 -1.30
CA GLY A 214 12.68 -13.47 -2.27
C GLY A 214 11.28 -13.94 -2.03
#